data_a2d2933828e3d91a6bd122946815ae4e
#
_entry.id   a2d2933828e3d91a6bd122946815ae4e
#
_cell.length_a   1.000
_cell.length_b   1.000
_cell.length_c   1.000
_cell.angle_alpha   90.00
_cell.angle_beta   90.00
_cell.angle_gamma   90.00
#
_symmetry.space_group_name_H-M   'P 1'
#
loop_
_entity.id
_entity.type
_entity.pdbx_description
1 polymer ?
#
loop_
_entity_poly.entity_id
_entity_poly.type
_entity_poly.pdbx_seq_one_letter_code
_entity_poly.pdbx_strand_id
1 'polypeptide(L)'
;MTPADEIKQAAEKLRTLATAATPGPWRQTGIGDYGWSVSFSSPGAGVEADDSDQGRADADYIAAMDPTVGLLLADWLDEAARYYEAGVRAAADVFRDDPAGREAFLTTGPGAPSVRALAIARALNTQP
;
A
#
# COMPACT_ATOMS: atom_id res chain seq x y z
N MET A 1 -13.51 -13.90 -1.36
CA MET A 1 -12.44 -13.06 -1.94
C MET A 1 -11.12 -13.79 -1.78
N THR A 2 -10.39 -13.96 -2.86
CA THR A 2 -9.06 -14.59 -2.83
C THR A 2 -8.01 -13.64 -2.27
N PRO A 3 -6.84 -14.15 -1.83
CA PRO A 3 -5.74 -13.26 -1.45
C PRO A 3 -5.33 -12.28 -2.56
N ALA A 4 -5.32 -12.73 -3.81
CA ALA A 4 -5.03 -11.85 -4.95
C ALA A 4 -6.07 -10.74 -5.07
N ASP A 5 -7.35 -11.04 -4.88
CA ASP A 5 -8.43 -10.04 -4.93
C ASP A 5 -8.27 -9.00 -3.82
N GLU A 6 -7.94 -9.42 -2.59
CA GLU A 6 -7.70 -8.51 -1.48
C GLU A 6 -6.55 -7.55 -1.78
N ILE A 7 -5.45 -8.07 -2.32
CA ILE A 7 -4.26 -7.27 -2.64
C ILE A 7 -4.55 -6.31 -3.80
N LYS A 8 -5.22 -6.77 -4.85
CA LYS A 8 -5.60 -5.94 -6.00
C LYS A 8 -6.55 -4.82 -5.60
N GLN A 9 -7.52 -5.10 -4.74
CA GLN A 9 -8.46 -4.10 -4.25
C GLN A 9 -7.72 -2.99 -3.49
N ALA A 10 -6.76 -3.36 -2.64
CA ALA A 10 -5.94 -2.39 -1.91
C ALA A 10 -5.06 -1.56 -2.85
N ALA A 11 -4.46 -2.19 -3.86
CA ALA A 11 -3.65 -1.48 -4.86
C ALA A 11 -4.49 -0.45 -5.61
N GLU A 12 -5.69 -0.81 -6.02
CA GLU A 12 -6.59 0.10 -6.73
C GLU A 12 -7.04 1.25 -5.84
N LYS A 13 -7.42 0.97 -4.60
CA LYS A 13 -7.78 1.99 -3.62
C LYS A 13 -6.65 2.99 -3.42
N LEU A 14 -5.44 2.50 -3.18
CA LEU A 14 -4.27 3.34 -2.95
C LEU A 14 -3.92 4.17 -4.19
N ARG A 15 -3.99 3.57 -5.37
CA ARG A 15 -3.72 4.28 -6.63
C ARG A 15 -4.73 5.38 -6.86
N THR A 16 -6.01 5.12 -6.60
CA THR A 16 -7.07 6.12 -6.72
C THR A 16 -6.83 7.30 -5.79
N LEU A 17 -6.52 7.04 -4.52
CA LEU A 17 -6.23 8.07 -3.54
C LEU A 17 -4.99 8.87 -3.90
N ALA A 18 -3.90 8.19 -4.28
CA ALA A 18 -2.64 8.83 -4.62
C ALA A 18 -2.76 9.69 -5.90
N THR A 19 -3.51 9.21 -6.88
CA THR A 19 -3.73 9.96 -8.13
C THR A 19 -4.60 11.20 -7.92
N ALA A 20 -5.57 11.13 -7.00
CA ALA A 20 -6.43 12.26 -6.67
C ALA A 20 -5.73 13.31 -5.80
N ALA A 21 -4.71 12.94 -5.05
CA ALA A 21 -3.97 13.83 -4.18
C ALA A 21 -3.07 14.78 -4.98
N THR A 22 -2.69 15.90 -4.37
CA THR A 22 -1.72 16.82 -4.99
C THR A 22 -0.41 16.08 -5.22
N PRO A 23 0.16 16.11 -6.45
CA PRO A 23 1.41 15.39 -6.72
C PRO A 23 2.55 15.77 -5.78
N GLY A 24 3.44 14.82 -5.53
CA GLY A 24 4.65 15.08 -4.76
C GLY A 24 5.67 15.95 -5.51
N PRO A 25 6.76 16.33 -4.86
CA PRO A 25 7.09 15.95 -3.49
C PRO A 25 6.34 16.74 -2.44
N TRP A 26 5.98 16.12 -1.35
CA TRP A 26 5.49 16.81 -0.15
C TRP A 26 6.65 17.00 0.82
N ARG A 27 6.70 18.15 1.49
CA ARG A 27 7.83 18.49 2.37
C ARG A 27 7.36 19.10 3.67
N GLN A 28 7.93 18.67 4.79
CA GLN A 28 7.77 19.38 6.04
C GLN A 28 8.61 20.67 5.96
N THR A 29 7.98 21.82 6.20
CA THR A 29 8.57 23.14 5.97
C THR A 29 8.70 23.98 7.25
N GLY A 30 8.59 23.36 8.42
CA GLY A 30 8.73 24.04 9.71
C GLY A 30 7.39 24.44 10.31
N ILE A 31 7.43 25.32 11.29
CA ILE A 31 6.24 25.84 11.97
C ILE A 31 5.56 26.87 11.09
N GLY A 32 4.28 26.65 10.82
CA GLY A 32 3.39 27.61 10.16
C GLY A 32 2.51 28.33 11.18
N ASP A 33 1.37 28.84 10.72
CA ASP A 33 0.46 29.62 11.57
C ASP A 33 -0.22 28.78 12.66
N TYR A 34 -0.45 27.51 12.39
CA TYR A 34 -1.21 26.63 13.28
C TYR A 34 -0.41 25.44 13.80
N GLY A 35 0.79 25.19 13.28
CA GLY A 35 1.62 24.08 13.70
C GLY A 35 2.63 23.67 12.64
N TRP A 36 3.09 22.43 12.70
CA TRP A 36 4.07 21.90 11.76
C TRP A 36 3.46 21.72 10.38
N SER A 37 4.03 22.39 9.38
CA SER A 37 3.50 22.45 8.03
C SER A 37 4.06 21.36 7.14
N VAL A 38 3.19 20.76 6.33
CA VAL A 38 3.56 19.95 5.17
C VAL A 38 3.10 20.70 3.94
N SER A 39 4.03 21.13 3.11
CA SER A 39 3.75 21.83 1.86
C SER A 39 3.68 20.85 0.71
N PHE A 40 2.64 20.97 -0.11
CA PHE A 40 2.48 20.17 -1.32
C PHE A 40 3.14 20.89 -2.51
N SER A 41 3.18 20.23 -3.66
CA SER A 41 3.84 20.81 -4.84
C SER A 41 3.09 21.98 -5.44
N SER A 42 1.77 22.12 -5.19
CA SER A 42 0.99 23.26 -5.65
C SER A 42 1.12 24.42 -4.67
N PRO A 43 1.36 25.66 -5.14
CA PRO A 43 1.45 26.82 -4.26
C PRO A 43 0.20 26.99 -3.40
N GLY A 44 0.40 27.23 -2.10
CA GLY A 44 -0.68 27.41 -1.14
C GLY A 44 -1.39 26.15 -0.71
N ALA A 45 -1.03 24.99 -1.26
CA ALA A 45 -1.60 23.71 -0.85
C ALA A 45 -0.73 23.05 0.21
N GLY A 46 -1.37 22.48 1.22
CA GLY A 46 -0.68 21.78 2.28
C GLY A 46 -1.59 21.50 3.46
N VAL A 47 -0.99 20.95 4.50
CA VAL A 47 -1.67 20.70 5.79
C VAL A 47 -0.75 21.11 6.93
N GLU A 48 -1.33 21.36 8.09
CA GLU A 48 -0.57 21.62 9.31
C GLU A 48 -0.98 20.64 10.39
N ALA A 49 0.02 20.08 11.06
CA ALA A 49 -0.15 19.27 12.25
C ALA A 49 0.00 20.16 13.49
N ASP A 50 -0.35 19.62 14.65
CA ASP A 50 -0.20 20.31 15.93
C ASP A 50 1.24 20.83 16.14
N ASP A 51 1.43 21.89 16.93
CA ASP A 51 2.74 22.51 17.16
C ASP A 51 3.59 21.82 18.23
N SER A 52 3.22 20.62 18.60
CA SER A 52 3.92 19.76 19.57
C SER A 52 5.01 18.91 18.89
N ASP A 53 5.81 18.21 19.71
CA ASP A 53 6.77 17.21 19.20
C ASP A 53 6.02 16.09 18.45
N GLN A 54 4.85 15.68 18.92
CA GLN A 54 4.04 14.71 18.22
C GLN A 54 3.57 15.25 16.87
N GLY A 55 3.16 16.50 16.80
CA GLY A 55 2.77 17.16 15.55
C GLY A 55 3.91 17.20 14.54
N ARG A 56 5.14 17.42 14.99
CA ARG A 56 6.32 17.34 14.12
C ARG A 56 6.52 15.95 13.54
N ALA A 57 6.40 14.92 14.37
CA ALA A 57 6.52 13.54 13.93
C ALA A 57 5.42 13.18 12.92
N ASP A 58 4.19 13.64 13.17
CA ASP A 58 3.07 13.43 12.26
C ASP A 58 3.32 14.10 10.91
N ALA A 59 3.79 15.35 10.91
CA ALA A 59 4.11 16.08 9.69
C ALA A 59 5.23 15.42 8.89
N ASP A 60 6.27 14.94 9.56
CA ASP A 60 7.37 14.22 8.91
C ASP A 60 6.86 12.92 8.26
N TYR A 61 5.98 12.19 8.93
CA TYR A 61 5.39 10.97 8.38
C TYR A 61 4.51 11.25 7.17
N ILE A 62 3.64 12.26 7.26
CA ILE A 62 2.78 12.68 6.14
C ILE A 62 3.63 13.01 4.91
N ALA A 63 4.68 13.80 5.11
CA ALA A 63 5.56 14.19 4.00
C ALA A 63 6.25 12.98 3.37
N ALA A 64 6.70 12.02 4.19
CA ALA A 64 7.39 10.82 3.72
C ALA A 64 6.46 9.91 2.89
N MET A 65 5.17 9.90 3.21
CA MET A 65 4.18 9.04 2.55
C MET A 65 3.38 9.79 1.50
N ASP A 66 4.07 10.57 0.67
CA ASP A 66 3.44 11.33 -0.40
C ASP A 66 2.91 10.42 -1.54
N PRO A 67 2.16 10.99 -2.51
CA PRO A 67 1.58 10.18 -3.58
C PRO A 67 2.58 9.41 -4.43
N THR A 68 3.83 9.87 -4.55
CA THR A 68 4.87 9.14 -5.27
C THR A 68 5.12 7.78 -4.61
N VAL A 69 5.27 7.77 -3.27
CA VAL A 69 5.42 6.53 -2.51
C VAL A 69 4.16 5.68 -2.60
N GLY A 70 2.99 6.31 -2.50
CA GLY A 70 1.71 5.61 -2.63
C GLY A 70 1.56 4.88 -3.97
N LEU A 71 1.93 5.51 -5.07
CA LEU A 71 1.87 4.89 -6.41
C LEU A 71 2.85 3.72 -6.54
N LEU A 72 4.07 3.87 -6.03
CA LEU A 72 5.05 2.79 -6.05
C LEU A 72 4.60 1.60 -5.19
N LEU A 73 3.99 1.87 -4.03
CA LEU A 73 3.45 0.83 -3.18
C LEU A 73 2.27 0.11 -3.85
N ALA A 74 1.40 0.84 -4.55
CA ALA A 74 0.33 0.23 -5.32
C ALA A 74 0.87 -0.71 -6.41
N ASP A 75 1.92 -0.31 -7.11
CA ASP A 75 2.56 -1.15 -8.12
C ASP A 75 3.17 -2.41 -7.50
N TRP A 76 3.78 -2.30 -6.33
CA TRP A 76 4.32 -3.45 -5.61
C TRP A 76 3.21 -4.42 -5.18
N LEU A 77 2.10 -3.90 -4.70
CA LEU A 77 0.95 -4.73 -4.35
C LEU A 77 0.40 -5.48 -5.57
N ASP A 78 0.26 -4.82 -6.71
CA ASP A 78 -0.17 -5.47 -7.95
C ASP A 78 0.80 -6.57 -8.37
N GLU A 79 2.09 -6.33 -8.26
CA GLU A 79 3.12 -7.33 -8.56
C GLU A 79 2.99 -8.54 -7.65
N ALA A 80 2.79 -8.32 -6.35
CA ALA A 80 2.59 -9.40 -5.38
C ALA A 80 1.34 -10.24 -5.72
N ALA A 81 0.26 -9.60 -6.14
CA ALA A 81 -0.96 -10.29 -6.55
C ALA A 81 -0.73 -11.15 -7.80
N ARG A 82 -0.06 -10.58 -8.80
CA ARG A 82 0.25 -11.31 -10.05
C ARG A 82 1.18 -12.50 -9.81
N TYR A 83 2.15 -12.34 -8.91
CA TYR A 83 3.05 -13.43 -8.54
C TYR A 83 2.29 -14.58 -7.89
N TYR A 84 1.39 -14.27 -6.96
CA TYR A 84 0.54 -15.28 -6.33
C TYR A 84 -0.36 -15.98 -7.36
N GLU A 85 -0.99 -15.24 -8.25
CA GLU A 85 -1.85 -15.81 -9.29
C GLU A 85 -1.09 -16.72 -10.25
N ALA A 86 0.15 -16.36 -10.59
CA ALA A 86 1.01 -17.22 -11.40
C ALA A 86 1.31 -18.53 -10.67
N GLY A 87 1.54 -18.47 -9.36
CA GLY A 87 1.70 -19.65 -8.52
C GLY A 87 0.46 -20.54 -8.50
N VAL A 88 -0.72 -19.94 -8.43
CA VAL A 88 -1.99 -20.68 -8.48
C VAL A 88 -2.13 -21.43 -9.79
N ARG A 89 -1.83 -20.77 -10.92
CA ARG A 89 -1.90 -21.43 -12.23
C ARG A 89 -0.88 -22.55 -12.35
N ALA A 90 0.35 -22.34 -11.91
CA ALA A 90 1.38 -23.37 -11.95
C ALA A 90 1.00 -24.56 -11.06
N ALA A 91 0.48 -24.31 -9.87
CA ALA A 91 0.07 -25.36 -8.94
C ALA A 91 -1.08 -26.20 -9.51
N ALA A 92 -2.01 -25.59 -10.23
CA ALA A 92 -3.12 -26.32 -10.87
C ALA A 92 -2.60 -27.36 -11.88
N ASP A 93 -1.49 -27.09 -12.53
CA ASP A 93 -0.87 -28.02 -13.47
C ASP A 93 0.03 -29.04 -12.77
N VAL A 94 0.94 -28.58 -11.92
CA VAL A 94 1.93 -29.43 -11.23
C VAL A 94 1.25 -30.40 -10.27
N PHE A 95 0.25 -29.95 -9.53
CA PHE A 95 -0.47 -30.75 -8.54
C PHE A 95 -1.85 -31.19 -9.01
N ARG A 96 -2.02 -31.37 -10.33
CA ARG A 96 -3.33 -31.67 -10.92
C ARG A 96 -3.98 -32.91 -10.30
N ASP A 97 -3.20 -33.94 -9.95
CA ASP A 97 -3.67 -35.18 -9.36
C ASP A 97 -3.40 -35.27 -7.84
N ASP A 98 -3.01 -34.15 -7.21
CA ASP A 98 -2.67 -34.06 -5.80
C ASP A 98 -3.29 -32.80 -5.18
N PRO A 99 -4.61 -32.79 -4.87
CA PRO A 99 -5.23 -31.62 -4.25
C PRO A 99 -4.63 -31.21 -2.91
N ALA A 100 -4.21 -32.17 -2.09
CA ALA A 100 -3.59 -31.88 -0.79
C ALA A 100 -2.24 -31.21 -0.95
N GLY A 101 -1.42 -31.67 -1.92
CA GLY A 101 -0.14 -31.03 -2.24
C GLY A 101 -0.31 -29.63 -2.78
N ARG A 102 -1.31 -29.41 -3.64
CA ARG A 102 -1.63 -28.08 -4.16
C ARG A 102 -2.02 -27.13 -3.03
N GLU A 103 -2.90 -27.54 -2.15
CA GLU A 103 -3.31 -26.70 -1.02
C GLU A 103 -2.14 -26.37 -0.11
N ALA A 104 -1.30 -27.34 0.24
CA ALA A 104 -0.12 -27.11 1.06
C ALA A 104 0.84 -26.10 0.39
N PHE A 105 1.07 -26.25 -0.91
CA PHE A 105 1.92 -25.33 -1.68
C PHE A 105 1.40 -23.88 -1.62
N LEU A 106 0.08 -23.69 -1.74
CA LEU A 106 -0.54 -22.36 -1.82
C LEU A 106 -0.87 -21.74 -0.46
N THR A 107 -0.82 -22.49 0.63
CA THR A 107 -1.14 -21.98 1.96
C THR A 107 0.06 -21.82 2.87
N THR A 108 0.95 -22.80 2.90
CA THR A 108 2.11 -22.83 3.78
C THR A 108 3.43 -23.02 3.04
N GLY A 109 3.37 -23.37 1.77
CA GLY A 109 4.55 -23.61 0.93
C GLY A 109 5.00 -22.37 0.15
N PRO A 110 5.88 -22.58 -0.83
CA PRO A 110 6.48 -21.47 -1.60
C PRO A 110 5.49 -20.66 -2.44
N GLY A 111 4.31 -21.20 -2.72
CA GLY A 111 3.27 -20.51 -3.47
C GLY A 111 2.30 -19.72 -2.61
N ALA A 112 2.50 -19.67 -1.29
CA ALA A 112 1.65 -18.89 -0.41
C ALA A 112 1.71 -17.39 -0.73
N PRO A 113 0.61 -16.65 -0.49
CA PRO A 113 0.63 -15.21 -0.75
C PRO A 113 1.62 -14.51 0.18
N SER A 114 2.16 -13.37 -0.29
CA SER A 114 3.04 -12.56 0.54
C SER A 114 2.31 -12.13 1.82
N VAL A 115 2.84 -12.51 2.97
CA VAL A 115 2.26 -12.15 4.28
C VAL A 115 2.23 -10.64 4.46
N ARG A 116 3.28 -9.94 4.04
CA ARG A 116 3.38 -8.48 4.17
C ARG A 116 2.42 -7.77 3.23
N ALA A 117 2.33 -8.19 1.98
CA ALA A 117 1.40 -7.60 1.03
C ALA A 117 -0.06 -7.79 1.48
N LEU A 118 -0.39 -8.97 1.98
CA LEU A 118 -1.73 -9.25 2.48
C LEU A 118 -2.06 -8.43 3.74
N ALA A 119 -1.09 -8.25 4.64
CA ALA A 119 -1.26 -7.42 5.84
C ALA A 119 -1.49 -5.95 5.46
N ILE A 120 -0.71 -5.41 4.53
CA ILE A 120 -0.89 -4.05 4.03
C ILE A 120 -2.26 -3.91 3.35
N ALA A 121 -2.63 -4.88 2.52
CA ALA A 121 -3.92 -4.87 1.82
C ALA A 121 -5.09 -4.83 2.81
N ARG A 122 -5.05 -5.65 3.83
CA ARG A 122 -6.11 -5.69 4.85
C ARG A 122 -6.18 -4.40 5.65
N ALA A 123 -5.03 -3.80 5.99
CA ALA A 123 -5.00 -2.50 6.65
C ALA A 123 -5.64 -1.41 5.79
N LEU A 124 -5.33 -1.37 4.49
CA LEU A 124 -5.91 -0.40 3.57
C LEU A 124 -7.40 -0.64 3.33
N ASN A 125 -7.81 -1.91 3.16
CA ASN A 125 -9.19 -2.26 2.83
C ASN A 125 -10.16 -2.07 4.00
N THR A 126 -9.64 -2.01 5.24
CA THR A 126 -10.46 -1.77 6.43
C THR A 126 -10.57 -0.29 6.80
N GLN A 127 -9.85 0.60 6.14
CA GLN A 127 -10.00 2.04 6.32
C GLN A 127 -11.37 2.50 5.81
N PRO A 128 -12.00 3.46 6.51
CA PRO A 128 -13.30 4.00 6.07
C PRO A 128 -13.24 4.62 4.69
#